data_432e404a4710bb0d53df3b3f18844474
#
_entry.id   432e404a4710bb0d53df3b3f18844474
#
_cell.length_a   1.000
_cell.length_b   1.000
_cell.length_c   1.000
_cell.angle_alpha   90.00
_cell.angle_beta   90.00
_cell.angle_gamma   90.00
#
_symmetry.space_group_name_H-M   'P 1'
#
loop_
_entity.id
_entity.type
_entity.pdbx_description
1 polymer ?
#
loop_
_entity_poly.entity_id
_entity_poly.type
_entity_poly.pdbx_seq_one_letter_code
_entity_poly.pdbx_strand_id
1 'polypeptide(L)'
;MDLFAIILLFLPHCAVLTEIPYNWLNLAVLRASDYQPRTDHWRGRQVYEALCKRLQGLTPHQQALCQQHPAAIPFVAKGVREALLQCQQQFQFDRWNCSSRDEVTEGPHGPFQDILGRTFRSTTREAAYLAAISSASIVHSITKGCTTGNLTECGCDSKPNLQRYAIEEDILGGQRRQRANIEQFSWGGCSDNVPYGVKFARKFLDEWEQEQFNKTKDVSHLVRKHNHFVGREAIAQNVRKQCRCHGVSGSCEFRTCWLQMPKFVEVAEMLKKRYEHFAVQVTKRAKKRLRRKDRAERGTPLRGNEMAYVQRSPSYCERNDTIGILGTSGRECKHGSYESDSCDLLCCGRGFNTRIETRTQQCHCKFVWCCEVKCEQCIEDVAVHTCK
;
A
#
# COMPACT_ATOMS: atom_id res chain seq x y z
N MET A 1 17.48 -14.52 72.73
CA MET A 1 18.26 -15.12 71.61
C MET A 1 17.26 -15.48 70.52
N ASP A 2 16.95 -14.50 69.71
CA ASP A 2 15.86 -14.56 68.75
C ASP A 2 16.45 -14.80 67.31
N LEU A 3 16.11 -15.93 66.73
CA LEU A 3 16.41 -16.24 65.34
C LEU A 3 15.36 -15.58 64.43
N PHE A 4 15.68 -14.45 63.81
CA PHE A 4 14.89 -13.90 62.71
C PHE A 4 15.17 -14.69 61.43
N ALA A 5 14.22 -15.53 61.05
CA ALA A 5 14.19 -16.19 59.79
C ALA A 5 13.80 -15.18 58.68
N ILE A 6 14.75 -14.78 57.83
CA ILE A 6 14.51 -13.98 56.61
C ILE A 6 13.92 -14.89 55.57
N ILE A 7 12.59 -14.83 55.37
CA ILE A 7 11.92 -15.45 54.21
C ILE A 7 12.11 -14.50 53.03
N LEU A 8 13.08 -14.81 52.16
CA LEU A 8 13.24 -14.23 50.82
C LEU A 8 12.10 -14.76 49.93
N LEU A 9 11.04 -13.95 49.76
CA LEU A 9 10.01 -14.16 48.77
C LEU A 9 10.62 -13.98 47.39
N PHE A 10 10.98 -15.09 46.76
CA PHE A 10 11.21 -15.13 45.29
C PHE A 10 9.87 -14.91 44.60
N LEU A 11 9.56 -13.66 44.26
CA LEU A 11 8.54 -13.36 43.27
C LEU A 11 9.07 -13.79 41.93
N PRO A 12 8.40 -14.70 41.19
CA PRO A 12 8.77 -14.95 39.84
C PRO A 12 8.52 -13.64 39.07
N HIS A 13 9.59 -13.05 38.55
CA HIS A 13 9.49 -12.04 37.49
C HIS A 13 8.79 -12.71 36.31
N CYS A 14 7.47 -12.59 36.27
CA CYS A 14 6.71 -12.86 35.08
C CYS A 14 7.15 -11.80 34.05
N ALA A 15 8.19 -12.11 33.29
CA ALA A 15 8.54 -11.35 32.12
C ALA A 15 7.28 -11.37 31.23
N VAL A 16 6.52 -10.29 31.27
CA VAL A 16 5.50 -10.03 30.27
C VAL A 16 6.26 -9.95 28.96
N LEU A 17 6.34 -11.08 28.26
CA LEU A 17 6.74 -11.12 26.86
C LEU A 17 5.72 -10.23 26.14
N THR A 18 6.05 -8.95 26.00
CA THR A 18 5.30 -8.06 25.11
C THR A 18 5.45 -8.67 23.73
N GLU A 19 4.42 -9.40 23.30
CA GLU A 19 4.36 -9.94 21.94
C GLU A 19 4.56 -8.76 20.99
N ILE A 20 5.64 -8.81 20.21
CA ILE A 20 5.90 -7.80 19.18
C ILE A 20 4.71 -7.85 18.23
N PRO A 21 3.89 -6.79 18.15
CA PRO A 21 2.71 -6.83 17.31
C PRO A 21 3.11 -7.03 15.86
N TYR A 22 2.50 -7.99 15.18
CA TYR A 22 2.74 -8.26 13.77
C TYR A 22 2.51 -6.99 12.94
N ASN A 23 3.55 -6.52 12.28
CA ASN A 23 3.50 -5.36 11.38
C ASN A 23 4.42 -5.58 10.18
N TRP A 24 3.92 -6.26 9.18
CA TRP A 24 4.65 -6.56 7.94
C TRP A 24 4.98 -5.30 7.11
N LEU A 25 4.39 -4.13 7.40
CA LEU A 25 4.79 -2.84 6.81
C LEU A 25 6.27 -2.49 7.11
N ASN A 26 6.83 -3.07 8.17
CA ASN A 26 8.26 -2.93 8.47
C ASN A 26 9.19 -3.47 7.36
N LEU A 27 8.67 -4.27 6.44
CA LEU A 27 9.42 -4.66 5.24
C LEU A 27 9.87 -3.47 4.39
N ALA A 28 9.19 -2.32 4.49
CA ALA A 28 9.58 -1.11 3.77
C ALA A 28 11.00 -0.60 4.10
N VAL A 29 11.51 -0.88 5.30
CA VAL A 29 12.87 -0.48 5.71
C VAL A 29 13.99 -1.38 5.19
N LEU A 30 13.68 -2.54 4.60
CA LEU A 30 14.68 -3.40 4.01
C LEU A 30 15.43 -2.68 2.88
N ARG A 31 16.76 -2.59 3.03
CA ARG A 31 17.63 -1.99 2.02
C ARG A 31 18.06 -3.03 0.98
N ALA A 32 18.41 -2.56 -0.22
CA ALA A 32 18.95 -3.45 -1.26
C ALA A 32 20.19 -4.22 -0.79
N SER A 33 21.03 -3.60 0.07
CA SER A 33 22.20 -4.22 0.71
C SER A 33 21.86 -5.47 1.54
N ASP A 34 20.63 -5.55 2.08
CA ASP A 34 20.24 -6.62 2.98
C ASP A 34 19.94 -7.93 2.23
N TYR A 35 19.73 -7.84 0.90
CA TYR A 35 19.34 -8.98 0.07
C TYR A 35 20.02 -9.04 -1.31
N GLN A 36 21.07 -8.23 -1.58
CA GLN A 36 21.82 -8.39 -2.82
C GLN A 36 22.54 -9.75 -2.82
N PRO A 37 22.20 -10.67 -3.71
CA PRO A 37 22.98 -11.89 -3.87
C PRO A 37 24.35 -11.50 -4.42
N ARG A 38 25.40 -11.80 -3.70
CA ARG A 38 26.71 -11.94 -4.34
C ARG A 38 26.56 -12.98 -5.43
N THR A 39 27.07 -12.72 -6.60
CA THR A 39 26.99 -13.34 -7.93
C THR A 39 26.79 -14.86 -8.07
N ASP A 40 26.71 -15.65 -7.00
CA ASP A 40 26.54 -17.09 -7.03
C ASP A 40 25.10 -17.49 -6.67
N HIS A 41 24.38 -18.08 -7.59
CA HIS A 41 22.98 -18.54 -7.49
C HIS A 41 22.70 -19.38 -6.23
N TRP A 42 23.65 -20.16 -5.76
CA TRP A 42 23.56 -21.00 -4.56
C TRP A 42 23.61 -20.19 -3.26
N ARG A 43 24.46 -19.19 -3.19
CA ARG A 43 24.58 -18.32 -2.01
C ARG A 43 23.40 -17.36 -1.89
N GLY A 44 22.76 -16.98 -3.00
CA GLY A 44 21.59 -16.13 -3.01
C GLY A 44 20.42 -16.71 -2.23
N ARG A 45 20.11 -18.01 -2.42
CA ARG A 45 19.00 -18.66 -1.72
C ARG A 45 19.23 -18.72 -0.20
N GLN A 46 20.42 -19.06 0.23
CA GLN A 46 20.79 -19.09 1.67
C GLN A 46 20.72 -17.72 2.33
N VAL A 47 21.09 -16.65 1.60
CA VAL A 47 20.97 -15.27 2.08
C VAL A 47 19.51 -14.90 2.31
N TYR A 48 18.61 -15.24 1.37
CA TYR A 48 17.19 -14.96 1.51
C TYR A 48 16.52 -15.81 2.61
N GLU A 49 16.92 -17.06 2.78
CA GLU A 49 16.44 -17.92 3.87
C GLU A 49 16.89 -17.39 5.25
N ALA A 50 18.13 -16.92 5.36
CA ALA A 50 18.63 -16.26 6.56
C ALA A 50 17.90 -14.93 6.82
N LEU A 51 17.56 -14.18 5.77
CA LEU A 51 16.77 -12.97 5.86
C LEU A 51 15.38 -13.27 6.46
N CYS A 52 14.68 -14.29 5.94
CA CYS A 52 13.35 -14.67 6.44
C CYS A 52 13.32 -14.95 7.95
N LYS A 53 14.41 -15.51 8.50
CA LYS A 53 14.56 -15.77 9.95
C LYS A 53 14.78 -14.49 10.78
N ARG A 54 15.37 -13.47 10.18
CA ARG A 54 15.68 -12.18 10.84
C ARG A 54 14.55 -11.18 10.78
N LEU A 55 13.62 -11.33 9.82
CA LEU A 55 12.52 -10.40 9.63
C LEU A 55 11.56 -10.42 10.81
N GLN A 56 11.53 -9.30 11.54
CA GLN A 56 10.57 -9.09 12.61
C GLN A 56 9.26 -8.52 12.06
N GLY A 57 8.15 -8.76 12.78
CA GLY A 57 6.84 -8.24 12.42
C GLY A 57 6.07 -9.05 11.38
N LEU A 58 6.65 -10.13 10.83
CA LEU A 58 5.91 -11.07 9.99
C LEU A 58 5.07 -12.01 10.85
N THR A 59 3.87 -12.32 10.38
CA THR A 59 3.04 -13.38 10.96
C THR A 59 3.70 -14.75 10.72
N PRO A 60 3.40 -15.79 11.53
CA PRO A 60 3.93 -17.13 11.29
C PRO A 60 3.64 -17.65 9.88
N HIS A 61 2.47 -17.32 9.34
CA HIS A 61 2.09 -17.66 7.97
C HIS A 61 2.95 -16.95 6.92
N GLN A 62 3.19 -15.64 7.09
CA GLN A 62 4.06 -14.86 6.20
C GLN A 62 5.51 -15.32 6.29
N GLN A 63 5.97 -15.72 7.47
CA GLN A 63 7.30 -16.28 7.66
C GLN A 63 7.47 -17.63 6.95
N ALA A 64 6.48 -18.51 7.03
CA ALA A 64 6.46 -19.76 6.28
C ALA A 64 6.47 -19.53 4.76
N LEU A 65 5.67 -18.55 4.28
CA LEU A 65 5.64 -18.17 2.87
C LEU A 65 6.97 -17.55 2.41
N CYS A 66 7.62 -16.76 3.28
CA CYS A 66 8.97 -16.25 3.04
C CYS A 66 9.97 -17.37 2.82
N GLN A 67 9.94 -18.40 3.66
CA GLN A 67 10.82 -19.57 3.53
C GLN A 67 10.56 -20.39 2.26
N GLN A 68 9.30 -20.47 1.81
CA GLN A 68 8.92 -21.14 0.57
C GLN A 68 9.33 -20.35 -0.68
N HIS A 69 9.19 -19.02 -0.63
CA HIS A 69 9.42 -18.09 -1.74
C HIS A 69 10.37 -16.95 -1.34
N PRO A 70 11.60 -17.26 -0.92
CA PRO A 70 12.50 -16.25 -0.35
C PRO A 70 12.89 -15.17 -1.37
N ALA A 71 12.96 -15.50 -2.66
CA ALA A 71 13.26 -14.56 -3.74
C ALA A 71 12.15 -13.53 -3.98
N ALA A 72 10.92 -13.78 -3.51
CA ALA A 72 9.81 -12.85 -3.65
C ALA A 72 9.83 -11.71 -2.60
N ILE A 73 10.48 -11.91 -1.46
CA ILE A 73 10.46 -10.95 -0.34
C ILE A 73 11.05 -9.57 -0.68
N PRO A 74 12.16 -9.45 -1.42
CA PRO A 74 12.63 -8.15 -1.90
C PRO A 74 11.59 -7.38 -2.71
N PHE A 75 10.78 -8.08 -3.51
CA PHE A 75 9.70 -7.46 -4.28
C PHE A 75 8.53 -7.06 -3.38
N VAL A 76 8.20 -7.85 -2.36
CA VAL A 76 7.21 -7.46 -1.34
C VAL A 76 7.69 -6.19 -0.64
N ALA A 77 8.94 -6.14 -0.17
CA ALA A 77 9.53 -4.98 0.48
C ALA A 77 9.52 -3.73 -0.43
N LYS A 78 9.89 -3.90 -1.70
CA LYS A 78 9.79 -2.83 -2.70
C LYS A 78 8.35 -2.35 -2.86
N GLY A 79 7.40 -3.27 -2.96
CA GLY A 79 5.97 -2.95 -3.06
C GLY A 79 5.48 -2.16 -1.85
N VAL A 80 5.79 -2.60 -0.64
CA VAL A 80 5.40 -1.88 0.59
C VAL A 80 5.96 -0.46 0.61
N ARG A 81 7.22 -0.28 0.25
CA ARG A 81 7.84 1.05 0.16
C ARG A 81 7.13 1.95 -0.86
N GLU A 82 6.83 1.42 -2.02
CA GLU A 82 6.09 2.12 -3.07
C GLU A 82 4.68 2.51 -2.58
N ALA A 83 3.98 1.60 -1.87
CA ALA A 83 2.68 1.88 -1.27
C ALA A 83 2.72 3.04 -0.30
N LEU A 84 3.73 3.10 0.57
CA LEU A 84 3.86 4.16 1.56
C LEU A 84 4.20 5.51 0.89
N LEU A 85 5.11 5.52 -0.08
CA LEU A 85 5.44 6.71 -0.85
C LEU A 85 4.21 7.27 -1.58
N GLN A 86 3.46 6.39 -2.25
CA GLN A 86 2.24 6.81 -2.94
C GLN A 86 1.15 7.25 -1.95
N CYS A 87 1.03 6.60 -0.79
CA CYS A 87 0.11 7.03 0.24
C CYS A 87 0.44 8.45 0.73
N GLN A 88 1.69 8.73 1.03
CA GLN A 88 2.15 10.06 1.45
C GLN A 88 1.88 11.11 0.36
N GLN A 89 2.12 10.76 -0.90
CA GLN A 89 1.88 11.67 -2.03
C GLN A 89 0.38 11.96 -2.21
N GLN A 90 -0.49 10.94 -2.13
CA GLN A 90 -1.93 11.10 -2.32
C GLN A 90 -2.62 11.85 -1.16
N PHE A 91 -2.05 11.81 0.04
CA PHE A 91 -2.61 12.44 1.24
C PHE A 91 -1.77 13.61 1.76
N GLN A 92 -0.83 14.12 0.96
CA GLN A 92 0.11 15.16 1.41
C GLN A 92 -0.58 16.43 1.94
N PHE A 93 -1.78 16.73 1.44
CA PHE A 93 -2.55 17.92 1.84
C PHE A 93 -3.76 17.59 2.72
N ASP A 94 -4.04 16.33 2.98
CA ASP A 94 -5.13 15.94 3.86
C ASP A 94 -4.67 16.08 5.34
N ARG A 95 -5.63 16.22 6.27
CA ARG A 95 -5.31 16.24 7.71
C ARG A 95 -4.55 14.98 8.14
N TRP A 96 -4.99 13.82 7.68
CA TRP A 96 -4.20 12.59 7.76
C TRP A 96 -3.32 12.49 6.50
N ASN A 97 -2.01 12.55 6.66
CA ASN A 97 -1.07 12.63 5.54
C ASN A 97 -0.23 11.36 5.33
N CYS A 98 -0.66 10.24 5.90
CA CYS A 98 0.07 8.96 5.78
C CYS A 98 1.54 9.04 6.23
N SER A 99 1.95 10.05 7.00
CA SER A 99 3.33 10.17 7.43
C SER A 99 3.64 9.24 8.60
N SER A 100 4.81 8.64 8.52
CA SER A 100 5.55 8.13 9.66
C SER A 100 6.40 9.28 10.21
N ARG A 101 6.68 9.31 11.51
CA ARG A 101 7.58 10.32 12.09
C ARG A 101 8.90 10.33 11.32
N ASP A 102 9.35 11.50 10.86
CA ASP A 102 10.59 11.66 10.09
C ASP A 102 11.87 11.39 10.90
N GLU A 103 11.77 11.30 12.20
CA GLU A 103 12.88 10.89 13.04
C GLU A 103 12.99 9.37 13.03
N VAL A 104 13.96 8.88 12.28
CA VAL A 104 14.52 7.55 12.40
C VAL A 104 15.16 7.43 13.78
N THR A 105 14.35 7.36 14.81
CA THR A 105 14.81 6.83 16.09
C THR A 105 14.95 5.33 15.85
N GLU A 106 16.19 4.87 15.79
CA GLU A 106 16.58 3.46 15.78
C GLU A 106 16.09 2.78 17.07
N GLY A 107 14.77 2.64 17.19
CA GLY A 107 14.17 1.82 18.23
C GLY A 107 14.11 0.35 17.79
N PRO A 108 14.09 -0.60 18.72
CA PRO A 108 14.08 -2.03 18.41
C PRO A 108 12.85 -2.48 17.60
N HIS A 109 11.92 -1.61 17.29
CA HIS A 109 10.64 -1.92 16.65
C HIS A 109 10.45 -1.32 15.25
N GLY A 110 11.41 -0.56 14.72
CA GLY A 110 11.37 0.05 13.38
C GLY A 110 10.42 1.27 13.26
N PRO A 111 10.69 2.18 12.31
CA PRO A 111 10.05 3.49 12.22
C PRO A 111 8.55 3.48 11.90
N PHE A 112 8.02 2.38 11.35
CA PHE A 112 6.61 2.30 10.94
C PHE A 112 5.66 1.76 12.04
N GLN A 113 6.19 1.29 13.18
CA GLN A 113 5.34 0.71 14.24
C GLN A 113 4.52 1.75 14.99
N ASP A 114 5.04 2.95 15.18
CA ASP A 114 4.38 3.89 16.11
C ASP A 114 3.12 4.53 15.53
N ILE A 115 3.12 4.98 14.27
CA ILE A 115 2.00 5.74 13.71
C ILE A 115 1.21 4.94 12.68
N LEU A 116 1.86 4.53 11.59
CA LEU A 116 1.18 3.80 10.52
C LEU A 116 0.73 2.41 10.96
N GLY A 117 1.49 1.72 11.83
CA GLY A 117 1.09 0.45 12.39
C GLY A 117 -0.17 0.56 13.27
N ARG A 118 -0.35 1.65 14.03
CA ARG A 118 -1.58 1.89 14.80
C ARG A 118 -2.76 2.19 13.89
N THR A 119 -2.56 3.03 12.86
CA THR A 119 -3.58 3.28 11.83
C THR A 119 -3.96 1.98 11.13
N PHE A 120 -2.99 1.16 10.71
CA PHE A 120 -3.25 -0.10 10.02
C PHE A 120 -4.04 -1.11 10.86
N ARG A 121 -3.83 -1.13 12.18
CA ARG A 121 -4.60 -1.98 13.11
C ARG A 121 -6.02 -1.47 13.37
N SER A 122 -6.29 -0.20 13.12
CA SER A 122 -7.63 0.37 13.22
C SER A 122 -8.55 -0.15 12.11
N THR A 123 -9.82 0.22 12.19
CA THR A 123 -10.82 -0.09 11.15
C THR A 123 -11.45 1.18 10.58
N THR A 124 -10.65 2.24 10.51
CA THR A 124 -11.03 3.54 9.93
C THR A 124 -10.93 3.54 8.40
N ARG A 125 -11.37 4.62 7.77
CA ARG A 125 -11.25 4.79 6.30
C ARG A 125 -9.79 4.80 5.84
N GLU A 126 -8.91 5.40 6.62
CA GLU A 126 -7.47 5.50 6.37
C GLU A 126 -6.81 4.11 6.42
N ALA A 127 -7.20 3.29 7.40
CA ALA A 127 -6.77 1.89 7.47
C ALA A 127 -7.25 1.08 6.26
N ALA A 128 -8.46 1.35 5.78
CA ALA A 128 -9.00 0.71 4.58
C ALA A 128 -8.17 1.05 3.33
N TYR A 129 -7.79 2.32 3.18
CA TYR A 129 -6.91 2.75 2.10
C TYR A 129 -5.52 2.10 2.19
N LEU A 130 -4.90 2.11 3.38
CA LEU A 130 -3.60 1.46 3.60
C LEU A 130 -3.62 -0.02 3.24
N ALA A 131 -4.66 -0.75 3.65
CA ALA A 131 -4.81 -2.16 3.30
C ALA A 131 -4.95 -2.36 1.79
N ALA A 132 -5.74 -1.52 1.11
CA ALA A 132 -5.95 -1.61 -0.33
C ALA A 132 -4.68 -1.29 -1.12
N ILE A 133 -4.02 -0.15 -0.82
CA ILE A 133 -2.82 0.27 -1.57
C ILE A 133 -1.65 -0.70 -1.34
N SER A 134 -1.49 -1.21 -0.12
CA SER A 134 -0.45 -2.19 0.21
C SER A 134 -0.67 -3.52 -0.55
N SER A 135 -1.90 -3.99 -0.63
CA SER A 135 -2.22 -5.19 -1.41
C SER A 135 -2.00 -4.99 -2.91
N ALA A 136 -2.41 -3.84 -3.45
CA ALA A 136 -2.15 -3.48 -4.84
C ALA A 136 -0.65 -3.41 -5.15
N SER A 137 0.14 -2.79 -4.28
CA SER A 137 1.59 -2.64 -4.48
C SER A 137 2.34 -3.96 -4.49
N ILE A 138 1.94 -4.93 -3.65
CA ILE A 138 2.50 -6.27 -3.67
C ILE A 138 2.20 -6.95 -5.02
N VAL A 139 0.95 -6.88 -5.51
CA VAL A 139 0.60 -7.41 -6.83
C VAL A 139 1.45 -6.77 -7.90
N HIS A 140 1.55 -5.43 -7.91
CA HIS A 140 2.32 -4.67 -8.90
C HIS A 140 3.80 -5.06 -8.88
N SER A 141 4.43 -5.09 -7.71
CA SER A 141 5.86 -5.35 -7.57
C SER A 141 6.22 -6.81 -7.91
N ILE A 142 5.43 -7.80 -7.47
CA ILE A 142 5.62 -9.22 -7.81
C ILE A 142 5.44 -9.43 -9.31
N THR A 143 4.34 -8.92 -9.90
CA THR A 143 4.10 -9.02 -11.34
C THR A 143 5.23 -8.41 -12.13
N LYS A 144 5.74 -7.24 -11.71
CA LYS A 144 6.88 -6.59 -12.36
C LYS A 144 8.16 -7.42 -12.25
N GLY A 145 8.40 -8.06 -11.10
CA GLY A 145 9.48 -9.00 -10.91
C GLY A 145 9.43 -10.18 -11.88
N CYS A 146 8.22 -10.74 -12.13
CA CYS A 146 8.00 -11.81 -13.11
C CYS A 146 8.29 -11.33 -14.53
N THR A 147 7.73 -10.19 -14.94
CA THR A 147 7.86 -9.64 -16.30
C THR A 147 9.31 -9.27 -16.65
N THR A 148 10.07 -8.76 -15.66
CA THR A 148 11.48 -8.40 -15.87
C THR A 148 12.45 -9.58 -15.76
N GLY A 149 11.97 -10.79 -15.40
CA GLY A 149 12.79 -11.98 -15.20
C GLY A 149 13.64 -11.96 -13.91
N ASN A 150 13.49 -10.94 -13.08
CA ASN A 150 14.23 -10.82 -11.82
C ASN A 150 13.68 -11.76 -10.73
N LEU A 151 12.42 -12.19 -10.85
CA LEU A 151 11.81 -13.22 -10.02
C LEU A 151 11.68 -14.49 -10.86
N THR A 152 12.56 -15.46 -10.60
CA THR A 152 12.69 -16.69 -11.41
C THR A 152 11.56 -17.71 -11.18
N GLU A 153 10.78 -17.56 -10.12
CA GLU A 153 9.65 -18.44 -9.79
C GLU A 153 8.42 -18.23 -10.70
N CYS A 154 8.43 -17.19 -11.51
CA CYS A 154 7.37 -16.82 -12.42
C CYS A 154 7.95 -16.22 -13.71
N GLY A 155 7.10 -16.03 -14.70
CA GLY A 155 7.46 -15.41 -15.98
C GLY A 155 6.26 -14.66 -16.55
N CYS A 156 6.34 -14.30 -17.83
CA CYS A 156 5.23 -13.71 -18.56
C CYS A 156 3.97 -14.58 -18.50
N ASP A 157 2.79 -13.98 -18.61
CA ASP A 157 1.56 -14.77 -18.77
C ASP A 157 1.57 -15.46 -20.13
N SER A 158 1.64 -16.79 -20.11
CA SER A 158 1.69 -17.62 -21.32
C SER A 158 0.35 -17.74 -22.05
N LYS A 159 -0.74 -17.41 -21.37
CA LYS A 159 -2.11 -17.47 -21.92
C LYS A 159 -2.87 -16.20 -21.54
N PRO A 160 -2.43 -15.03 -22.04
CA PRO A 160 -3.04 -13.78 -21.67
C PRO A 160 -4.48 -13.72 -22.18
N ASN A 161 -5.43 -13.62 -21.28
CA ASN A 161 -6.84 -13.46 -21.59
C ASN A 161 -7.45 -12.40 -20.67
N LEU A 162 -7.95 -11.31 -21.26
CA LEU A 162 -8.60 -10.24 -20.48
C LEU A 162 -9.81 -10.73 -19.67
N GLN A 163 -10.48 -11.79 -20.11
CA GLN A 163 -11.59 -12.39 -19.37
C GLN A 163 -11.14 -13.03 -18.03
N ARG A 164 -9.89 -13.50 -17.92
CA ARG A 164 -9.35 -14.06 -16.66
C ARG A 164 -9.25 -13.03 -15.55
N TYR A 165 -9.10 -11.76 -15.88
CA TYR A 165 -9.00 -10.67 -14.92
C TYR A 165 -10.37 -10.21 -14.38
N ALA A 166 -11.47 -10.64 -15.06
CA ALA A 166 -12.85 -10.31 -14.67
C ALA A 166 -13.52 -11.39 -13.78
N ILE A 167 -12.90 -12.56 -13.60
CA ILE A 167 -13.56 -13.75 -13.02
C ILE A 167 -13.65 -13.73 -11.48
N GLU A 168 -12.88 -12.88 -10.79
CA GLU A 168 -13.03 -12.77 -9.31
C GLU A 168 -14.35 -12.09 -8.87
N GLU A 169 -15.07 -11.43 -9.77
CA GLU A 169 -16.37 -10.80 -9.46
C GLU A 169 -17.49 -11.83 -9.18
N ASP A 170 -17.45 -13.03 -9.74
CA ASP A 170 -18.50 -14.04 -9.58
C ASP A 170 -18.59 -14.62 -8.14
N ILE A 171 -17.54 -14.51 -7.34
CA ILE A 171 -17.51 -15.01 -5.96
C ILE A 171 -18.27 -14.08 -5.01
N LEU A 172 -18.51 -12.83 -5.39
CA LEU A 172 -19.14 -11.80 -4.57
C LEU A 172 -20.51 -11.30 -5.08
N GLY A 173 -21.03 -11.88 -6.18
CA GLY A 173 -22.40 -11.58 -6.67
C GLY A 173 -22.54 -10.25 -7.42
N GLY A 174 -21.50 -9.79 -8.09
CA GLY A 174 -21.54 -8.59 -8.95
C GLY A 174 -21.96 -8.93 -10.39
N GLN A 175 -22.77 -8.06 -11.00
CA GLN A 175 -23.25 -8.22 -12.37
C GLN A 175 -22.11 -8.27 -13.38
N ARG A 176 -22.11 -9.32 -14.18
CA ARG A 176 -21.20 -9.58 -15.30
C ARG A 176 -21.32 -8.47 -16.34
N ARG A 177 -20.33 -7.58 -16.44
CA ARG A 177 -20.19 -6.75 -17.64
C ARG A 177 -19.77 -7.64 -18.79
N GLN A 178 -20.66 -7.84 -19.75
CA GLN A 178 -20.32 -8.42 -21.06
C GLN A 178 -19.25 -7.53 -21.73
N ARG A 179 -17.99 -7.95 -21.64
CA ARG A 179 -16.94 -7.36 -22.46
C ARG A 179 -17.01 -7.99 -23.85
N ALA A 180 -17.13 -7.13 -24.87
CA ALA A 180 -17.19 -7.48 -26.27
C ALA A 180 -16.10 -8.49 -26.69
N ASN A 181 -16.43 -9.32 -27.67
CA ASN A 181 -15.56 -10.28 -28.33
C ASN A 181 -14.16 -9.71 -28.56
N ILE A 182 -13.20 -10.22 -27.78
CA ILE A 182 -11.80 -9.92 -28.01
C ILE A 182 -11.35 -10.91 -29.08
N GLU A 183 -11.11 -10.39 -30.27
CA GLU A 183 -10.47 -11.13 -31.36
C GLU A 183 -9.29 -11.93 -30.80
N GLN A 184 -9.20 -13.18 -31.23
CA GLN A 184 -8.14 -14.11 -30.87
C GLN A 184 -6.83 -13.60 -31.50
N PHE A 185 -6.16 -12.70 -30.79
CA PHE A 185 -4.97 -12.02 -31.27
C PHE A 185 -3.73 -12.86 -31.00
N SER A 186 -2.82 -12.94 -31.97
CA SER A 186 -1.47 -13.48 -31.76
C SER A 186 -0.70 -12.55 -30.82
N TRP A 187 -0.52 -12.96 -29.55
CA TRP A 187 0.27 -12.24 -28.56
C TRP A 187 1.75 -12.53 -28.80
N GLY A 188 2.53 -11.53 -29.19
CA GLY A 188 3.96 -11.68 -29.48
C GLY A 188 4.87 -11.10 -28.40
N GLY A 189 4.31 -10.41 -27.39
CA GLY A 189 5.06 -9.77 -26.32
C GLY A 189 4.92 -10.47 -24.97
N CYS A 190 5.75 -10.07 -23.99
CA CYS A 190 5.63 -10.52 -22.61
C CYS A 190 4.46 -9.81 -21.94
N SER A 191 3.36 -10.52 -21.72
CA SER A 191 2.22 -10.01 -20.96
C SER A 191 2.49 -10.10 -19.45
N ASP A 192 2.08 -9.06 -18.72
CA ASP A 192 2.19 -9.01 -17.26
C ASP A 192 1.39 -10.14 -16.62
N ASN A 193 2.04 -10.95 -15.77
CA ASN A 193 1.43 -12.09 -15.09
C ASN A 193 0.71 -11.63 -13.80
N VAL A 194 -0.30 -10.78 -13.97
CA VAL A 194 -1.12 -10.27 -12.86
C VAL A 194 -1.79 -11.40 -12.07
N PRO A 195 -2.29 -12.48 -12.68
CA PRO A 195 -2.86 -13.59 -11.92
C PRO A 195 -1.90 -14.21 -10.90
N TYR A 196 -0.61 -14.32 -11.24
CA TYR A 196 0.41 -14.78 -10.29
C TYR A 196 0.58 -13.80 -9.14
N GLY A 197 0.71 -12.50 -9.43
CA GLY A 197 0.82 -11.44 -8.42
C GLY A 197 -0.37 -11.41 -7.47
N VAL A 198 -1.59 -11.52 -8.00
CA VAL A 198 -2.85 -11.59 -7.22
C VAL A 198 -2.85 -12.82 -6.31
N LYS A 199 -2.50 -13.99 -6.84
CA LYS A 199 -2.43 -15.24 -6.07
C LYS A 199 -1.41 -15.15 -4.94
N PHE A 200 -0.22 -14.57 -5.21
CA PHE A 200 0.82 -14.38 -4.20
C PHE A 200 0.35 -13.40 -3.11
N ALA A 201 -0.17 -12.22 -3.49
CA ALA A 201 -0.65 -11.23 -2.53
C ALA A 201 -1.78 -11.77 -1.66
N ARG A 202 -2.70 -12.57 -2.23
CA ARG A 202 -3.76 -13.23 -1.48
C ARG A 202 -3.21 -14.21 -0.43
N LYS A 203 -2.23 -15.04 -0.79
CA LYS A 203 -1.58 -15.94 0.16
C LYS A 203 -0.87 -15.16 1.26
N PHE A 204 -0.12 -14.11 0.91
CA PHE A 204 0.66 -13.33 1.85
C PHE A 204 -0.18 -12.55 2.86
N LEU A 205 -1.34 -12.02 2.44
CA LEU A 205 -2.17 -11.12 3.26
C LEU A 205 -3.43 -11.78 3.85
N ASP A 206 -4.18 -12.55 3.03
CA ASP A 206 -5.54 -12.92 3.39
C ASP A 206 -5.63 -14.21 4.22
N GLU A 207 -4.68 -15.14 4.09
CA GLU A 207 -4.76 -16.43 4.79
C GLU A 207 -4.65 -16.23 6.31
N TRP A 208 -3.74 -15.35 6.74
CA TRP A 208 -3.64 -14.98 8.15
C TRP A 208 -4.92 -14.28 8.66
N GLU A 209 -5.44 -13.31 7.91
CA GLU A 209 -6.67 -12.62 8.30
C GLU A 209 -7.85 -13.59 8.43
N GLN A 210 -7.93 -14.57 7.54
CA GLN A 210 -8.96 -15.62 7.60
C GLN A 210 -8.79 -16.53 8.81
N GLU A 211 -7.57 -16.91 9.15
CA GLU A 211 -7.27 -17.73 10.32
C GLU A 211 -7.62 -16.99 11.61
N GLN A 212 -7.20 -15.73 11.75
CA GLN A 212 -7.50 -14.90 12.91
C GLN A 212 -9.00 -14.66 13.04
N PHE A 213 -9.71 -14.41 11.94
CA PHE A 213 -11.16 -14.31 11.97
C PHE A 213 -11.83 -15.60 12.45
N ASN A 214 -11.33 -16.76 12.06
CA ASN A 214 -11.87 -18.04 12.52
C ASN A 214 -11.66 -18.25 14.03
N LYS A 215 -10.55 -17.74 14.59
CA LYS A 215 -10.23 -17.84 16.03
C LYS A 215 -10.99 -16.81 16.87
N THR A 216 -10.88 -15.55 16.50
CA THR A 216 -11.36 -14.42 17.34
C THR A 216 -12.78 -13.96 17.01
N LYS A 217 -13.27 -14.26 15.80
CA LYS A 217 -14.53 -13.72 15.23
C LYS A 217 -14.56 -12.20 15.14
N ASP A 218 -13.39 -11.54 15.23
CA ASP A 218 -13.31 -10.08 15.11
C ASP A 218 -13.55 -9.65 13.65
N VAL A 219 -14.44 -8.68 13.48
CA VAL A 219 -14.82 -8.13 12.18
C VAL A 219 -13.68 -7.40 11.47
N SER A 220 -12.69 -6.90 12.21
CA SER A 220 -11.53 -6.19 11.67
C SER A 220 -10.79 -7.01 10.61
N HIS A 221 -10.66 -8.32 10.85
CA HIS A 221 -10.02 -9.25 9.91
C HIS A 221 -10.78 -9.38 8.59
N LEU A 222 -12.11 -9.42 8.63
CA LEU A 222 -12.94 -9.43 7.40
C LEU A 222 -12.84 -8.12 6.63
N VAL A 223 -12.79 -7.00 7.35
CA VAL A 223 -12.65 -5.66 6.77
C VAL A 223 -11.30 -5.53 6.06
N ARG A 224 -10.19 -5.91 6.71
CA ARG A 224 -8.86 -5.89 6.08
C ARG A 224 -8.81 -6.80 4.86
N LYS A 225 -9.31 -8.03 4.96
CA LYS A 225 -9.38 -8.96 3.84
C LYS A 225 -10.17 -8.40 2.65
N HIS A 226 -11.31 -7.75 2.91
CA HIS A 226 -12.09 -7.09 1.86
C HIS A 226 -11.30 -5.94 1.21
N ASN A 227 -10.64 -5.10 2.00
CA ASN A 227 -9.84 -3.98 1.46
C ASN A 227 -8.59 -4.47 0.70
N HIS A 228 -7.95 -5.57 1.11
CA HIS A 228 -6.93 -6.23 0.31
C HIS A 228 -7.47 -6.66 -1.06
N PHE A 229 -8.68 -7.21 -1.09
CA PHE A 229 -9.35 -7.57 -2.34
C PHE A 229 -9.61 -6.34 -3.22
N VAL A 230 -10.13 -5.23 -2.67
CA VAL A 230 -10.31 -3.96 -3.40
C VAL A 230 -9.00 -3.48 -4.05
N GLY A 231 -7.88 -3.60 -3.35
CA GLY A 231 -6.56 -3.23 -3.88
C GLY A 231 -6.12 -4.11 -5.05
N ARG A 232 -6.28 -5.44 -4.93
CA ARG A 232 -5.95 -6.38 -6.03
C ARG A 232 -6.81 -6.15 -7.26
N GLU A 233 -8.11 -5.94 -7.06
CA GLU A 233 -9.06 -5.63 -8.13
C GLU A 233 -8.73 -4.32 -8.85
N ALA A 234 -8.20 -3.32 -8.15
CA ALA A 234 -7.78 -2.07 -8.76
C ALA A 234 -6.72 -2.28 -9.85
N ILE A 235 -5.85 -3.28 -9.71
CA ILE A 235 -4.90 -3.65 -10.77
C ILE A 235 -5.57 -4.57 -11.80
N ALA A 236 -6.19 -5.66 -11.35
CA ALA A 236 -6.70 -6.70 -12.23
C ALA A 236 -7.72 -6.17 -13.26
N GLN A 237 -8.63 -5.29 -12.84
CA GLN A 237 -9.65 -4.71 -13.71
C GLN A 237 -9.13 -3.63 -14.68
N ASN A 238 -7.93 -3.12 -14.46
CA ASN A 238 -7.34 -2.02 -15.25
C ASN A 238 -6.17 -2.46 -16.11
N VAL A 239 -5.97 -3.75 -16.30
CA VAL A 239 -5.03 -4.29 -17.28
C VAL A 239 -5.46 -3.86 -18.68
N ARG A 240 -4.50 -3.35 -19.46
CA ARG A 240 -4.75 -2.80 -20.81
C ARG A 240 -3.94 -3.56 -21.85
N LYS A 241 -4.52 -3.67 -23.05
CA LYS A 241 -3.77 -4.14 -24.22
C LYS A 241 -2.86 -3.02 -24.68
N GLN A 242 -1.57 -3.29 -24.76
CA GLN A 242 -0.55 -2.41 -25.33
C GLN A 242 0.02 -3.04 -26.60
N CYS A 243 0.24 -2.23 -27.61
CA CYS A 243 0.81 -2.70 -28.86
C CYS A 243 1.96 -1.79 -29.30
N ARG A 244 2.94 -2.39 -29.96
CA ARG A 244 4.04 -1.70 -30.62
C ARG A 244 4.05 -2.06 -32.11
N CYS A 245 4.08 -1.05 -32.96
CA CYS A 245 4.12 -1.20 -34.41
C CYS A 245 5.56 -1.35 -34.89
N HIS A 246 5.81 -2.23 -35.84
CA HIS A 246 7.13 -2.57 -36.39
C HIS A 246 7.19 -2.48 -37.88
N GLY A 247 6.15 -2.00 -38.58
CA GLY A 247 6.14 -1.84 -40.03
C GLY A 247 7.08 -0.74 -40.52
N VAL A 248 7.25 -0.64 -41.82
CA VAL A 248 8.08 0.38 -42.49
C VAL A 248 7.57 1.76 -42.04
N SER A 249 8.51 2.65 -41.71
CA SER A 249 8.19 4.00 -41.18
C SER A 249 7.28 4.00 -39.95
N GLY A 250 7.30 2.90 -39.14
CA GLY A 250 6.45 2.77 -37.94
C GLY A 250 5.00 2.40 -38.24
N SER A 251 4.68 1.92 -39.45
CA SER A 251 3.34 1.43 -39.83
C SER A 251 2.93 0.25 -38.94
N CYS A 252 1.63 0.11 -38.69
CA CYS A 252 1.07 -0.95 -37.87
C CYS A 252 0.65 -2.21 -38.62
N GLU A 253 1.21 -2.45 -39.81
CA GLU A 253 1.03 -3.70 -40.55
C GLU A 253 1.56 -4.90 -39.75
N PHE A 254 2.74 -4.72 -39.13
CA PHE A 254 3.30 -5.66 -38.17
C PHE A 254 3.30 -5.03 -36.79
N ARG A 255 2.61 -5.66 -35.82
CA ARG A 255 2.52 -5.19 -34.43
C ARG A 255 2.66 -6.33 -33.46
N THR A 256 3.37 -6.07 -32.37
CA THR A 256 3.45 -6.94 -31.21
C THR A 256 2.56 -6.38 -30.11
N CYS A 257 1.67 -7.18 -29.58
CA CYS A 257 0.78 -6.76 -28.50
C CYS A 257 0.98 -7.60 -27.24
N TRP A 258 0.74 -6.99 -26.08
CA TRP A 258 0.79 -7.65 -24.78
C TRP A 258 -0.22 -7.01 -23.82
N LEU A 259 -0.51 -7.70 -22.73
CA LEU A 259 -1.28 -7.15 -21.62
C LEU A 259 -0.33 -6.48 -20.65
N GLN A 260 -0.63 -5.24 -20.27
CA GLN A 260 0.15 -4.44 -19.35
C GLN A 260 -0.73 -3.95 -18.22
N MET A 261 -0.25 -4.10 -16.97
CA MET A 261 -0.90 -3.51 -15.80
C MET A 261 -0.74 -1.99 -15.82
N PRO A 262 -1.63 -1.23 -15.16
CA PRO A 262 -1.52 0.22 -15.04
C PRO A 262 -0.25 0.61 -14.27
N LYS A 263 0.21 1.85 -14.45
CA LYS A 263 1.27 2.41 -13.60
C LYS A 263 0.78 2.50 -12.16
N PHE A 264 1.66 2.27 -11.20
CA PHE A 264 1.24 2.23 -9.79
C PHE A 264 0.68 3.56 -9.29
N VAL A 265 1.17 4.69 -9.81
CA VAL A 265 0.62 6.03 -9.53
C VAL A 265 -0.86 6.10 -9.93
N GLU A 266 -1.23 5.62 -11.13
CA GLU A 266 -2.63 5.59 -11.60
C GLU A 266 -3.52 4.74 -10.68
N VAL A 267 -2.96 3.63 -10.15
CA VAL A 267 -3.66 2.77 -9.17
C VAL A 267 -3.87 3.50 -7.85
N ALA A 268 -2.85 4.22 -7.36
CA ALA A 268 -2.94 4.99 -6.12
C ALA A 268 -3.99 6.11 -6.21
N GLU A 269 -4.02 6.86 -7.32
CA GLU A 269 -5.05 7.88 -7.60
C GLU A 269 -6.46 7.28 -7.65
N MET A 270 -6.61 6.13 -8.31
CA MET A 270 -7.89 5.42 -8.37
C MET A 270 -8.34 4.97 -6.98
N LEU A 271 -7.43 4.44 -6.16
CA LEU A 271 -7.73 4.05 -4.79
C LEU A 271 -8.06 5.28 -3.92
N LYS A 272 -7.41 6.43 -4.15
CA LYS A 272 -7.75 7.69 -3.47
C LYS A 272 -9.20 8.11 -3.81
N LYS A 273 -9.60 8.07 -5.07
CA LYS A 273 -11.00 8.33 -5.48
C LYS A 273 -11.98 7.35 -4.84
N ARG A 274 -11.61 6.06 -4.72
CA ARG A 274 -12.44 5.07 -4.02
C ARG A 274 -12.55 5.38 -2.52
N TYR A 275 -11.49 5.82 -1.90
CA TYR A 275 -11.48 6.29 -0.51
C TYR A 275 -12.42 7.47 -0.29
N GLU A 276 -12.42 8.44 -1.19
CA GLU A 276 -13.23 9.66 -1.09
C GLU A 276 -14.72 9.40 -1.32
N HIS A 277 -15.05 8.61 -2.34
CA HIS A 277 -16.43 8.51 -2.85
C HIS A 277 -17.09 7.14 -2.61
N PHE A 278 -16.31 6.07 -2.42
CA PHE A 278 -16.83 4.70 -2.36
C PHE A 278 -16.44 3.97 -1.08
N ALA A 279 -16.17 4.70 0.01
CA ALA A 279 -15.93 4.09 1.32
C ALA A 279 -17.25 3.88 2.07
N VAL A 280 -17.53 2.63 2.45
CA VAL A 280 -18.79 2.20 3.06
C VAL A 280 -18.59 1.77 4.50
N GLN A 281 -19.41 2.30 5.42
CA GLN A 281 -19.40 1.85 6.80
C GLN A 281 -20.13 0.51 6.92
N VAL A 282 -19.47 -0.46 7.59
CA VAL A 282 -19.96 -1.83 7.69
C VAL A 282 -20.08 -2.30 9.13
N THR A 283 -20.87 -3.37 9.31
CA THR A 283 -21.01 -4.08 10.57
C THR A 283 -20.90 -5.59 10.34
N LYS A 284 -20.55 -6.33 11.38
CA LYS A 284 -20.55 -7.81 11.34
C LYS A 284 -21.95 -8.36 11.11
N ARG A 285 -22.07 -9.34 10.22
CA ARG A 285 -23.28 -10.13 10.05
C ARG A 285 -23.10 -11.54 10.63
N ALA A 286 -24.20 -12.18 10.99
CA ALA A 286 -24.20 -13.52 11.61
C ALA A 286 -23.55 -14.64 10.77
N LYS A 287 -23.44 -14.50 9.43
CA LYS A 287 -22.89 -15.54 8.54
C LYS A 287 -21.56 -15.10 7.88
N LYS A 288 -20.53 -14.78 8.64
CA LYS A 288 -19.17 -14.52 8.14
C LYS A 288 -19.06 -13.48 6.98
N ARG A 289 -20.06 -12.63 6.78
CA ARG A 289 -20.09 -11.60 5.74
C ARG A 289 -20.20 -10.20 6.34
N LEU A 290 -19.56 -9.23 5.71
CA LEU A 290 -19.73 -7.82 6.00
C LEU A 290 -21.10 -7.35 5.55
N ARG A 291 -21.71 -6.45 6.32
CA ARG A 291 -23.01 -5.85 6.04
C ARG A 291 -22.92 -4.35 6.18
N ARG A 292 -23.54 -3.63 5.26
CA ARG A 292 -23.63 -2.16 5.32
C ARG A 292 -24.33 -1.73 6.60
N LYS A 293 -23.84 -0.67 7.23
CA LYS A 293 -24.43 -0.11 8.44
C LYS A 293 -25.75 0.59 8.13
N ASP A 294 -25.83 1.27 6.98
CA ASP A 294 -27.05 1.91 6.53
C ASP A 294 -28.21 0.92 6.42
N ARG A 295 -29.36 1.29 6.98
CA ARG A 295 -30.56 0.46 7.00
C ARG A 295 -31.14 0.24 5.61
N ALA A 296 -31.15 1.27 4.76
CA ALA A 296 -31.69 1.20 3.40
C ALA A 296 -30.89 0.25 2.50
N GLU A 297 -29.55 0.22 2.69
CA GLU A 297 -28.66 -0.57 1.84
C GLU A 297 -28.23 -1.91 2.43
N ARG A 298 -28.80 -2.31 3.57
CA ARG A 298 -28.38 -3.53 4.30
C ARG A 298 -28.45 -4.82 3.49
N GLY A 299 -29.32 -4.90 2.50
CA GLY A 299 -29.47 -6.05 1.60
C GLY A 299 -28.43 -6.12 0.50
N THR A 300 -27.83 -4.98 0.16
CA THR A 300 -26.88 -4.87 -0.95
C THR A 300 -25.49 -5.38 -0.53
N PRO A 301 -24.89 -6.33 -1.26
CA PRO A 301 -23.54 -6.78 -0.98
C PRO A 301 -22.52 -5.67 -1.25
N LEU A 302 -21.35 -5.75 -0.60
CA LEU A 302 -20.23 -4.87 -0.91
C LEU A 302 -19.68 -5.22 -2.29
N ARG A 303 -19.38 -4.18 -3.05
CA ARG A 303 -18.78 -4.31 -4.39
C ARG A 303 -17.25 -4.36 -4.29
N GLY A 304 -16.59 -4.90 -5.31
CA GLY A 304 -15.13 -4.97 -5.39
C GLY A 304 -14.41 -3.63 -5.51
N ASN A 305 -15.13 -2.54 -5.77
CA ASN A 305 -14.59 -1.20 -5.82
C ASN A 305 -14.89 -0.35 -4.56
N GLU A 306 -15.61 -0.88 -3.59
CA GLU A 306 -15.99 -0.19 -2.36
C GLU A 306 -15.06 -0.55 -1.21
N MET A 307 -14.46 0.44 -0.58
CA MET A 307 -13.66 0.25 0.64
C MET A 307 -14.56 0.11 1.86
N ALA A 308 -14.24 -0.81 2.75
CA ALA A 308 -15.02 -1.08 3.96
C ALA A 308 -14.32 -0.53 5.21
N TYR A 309 -15.07 0.10 6.11
CA TYR A 309 -14.58 0.54 7.42
C TYR A 309 -15.67 0.35 8.48
N VAL A 310 -15.26 0.27 9.76
CA VAL A 310 -16.19 0.10 10.90
C VAL A 310 -16.22 1.38 11.74
N GLN A 311 -15.06 1.87 12.13
CA GLN A 311 -14.90 3.03 12.98
C GLN A 311 -14.87 4.31 12.15
N ARG A 312 -15.47 5.37 12.66
CA ARG A 312 -15.31 6.70 12.08
C ARG A 312 -13.89 7.19 12.29
N SER A 313 -13.36 7.89 11.30
CA SER A 313 -12.06 8.54 11.39
C SER A 313 -12.06 9.60 12.50
N PRO A 314 -10.98 9.73 13.27
CA PRO A 314 -10.79 10.84 14.19
C PRO A 314 -10.59 12.16 13.42
N SER A 315 -10.57 13.28 14.12
CA SER A 315 -10.45 14.60 13.46
C SER A 315 -9.08 14.84 12.81
N TYR A 316 -8.03 14.15 13.26
CA TYR A 316 -6.63 14.36 12.85
C TYR A 316 -6.06 15.78 13.07
N CYS A 317 -6.81 16.67 13.70
CA CYS A 317 -6.40 18.05 13.92
C CYS A 317 -5.37 18.18 15.05
N GLU A 318 -5.65 17.48 16.16
CA GLU A 318 -4.81 17.52 17.36
C GLU A 318 -3.91 16.30 17.42
N ARG A 319 -2.68 16.52 17.92
CA ARG A 319 -1.74 15.42 18.14
C ARG A 319 -2.26 14.47 19.20
N ASN A 320 -2.25 13.18 18.90
CA ASN A 320 -2.56 12.12 19.85
C ASN A 320 -1.68 10.90 19.60
N ASP A 321 -0.61 10.81 20.36
CA ASP A 321 0.40 9.74 20.19
C ASP A 321 -0.18 8.36 20.56
N THR A 322 -1.24 8.26 21.37
CA THR A 322 -1.83 6.97 21.76
C THR A 322 -2.49 6.25 20.59
N ILE A 323 -3.06 6.98 19.66
CA ILE A 323 -3.73 6.46 18.46
C ILE A 323 -2.94 6.74 17.17
N GLY A 324 -1.73 7.32 17.29
CA GLY A 324 -0.86 7.57 16.13
C GLY A 324 -1.28 8.76 15.29
N ILE A 325 -1.78 9.84 15.89
CA ILE A 325 -2.14 11.08 15.20
C ILE A 325 -1.08 12.13 15.44
N LEU A 326 -0.47 12.66 14.37
CA LEU A 326 0.54 13.73 14.44
C LEU A 326 -0.06 15.12 14.63
N GLY A 327 -1.31 15.32 14.24
CA GLY A 327 -1.93 16.63 14.17
C GLY A 327 -1.53 17.41 12.91
N THR A 328 -2.02 18.65 12.81
CA THR A 328 -1.78 19.53 11.66
C THR A 328 -0.95 20.77 12.00
N SER A 329 -0.53 20.94 13.26
CA SER A 329 0.31 22.07 13.66
C SER A 329 1.67 22.05 12.96
N GLY A 330 2.13 23.19 12.48
CA GLY A 330 3.41 23.35 11.75
C GLY A 330 3.39 22.91 10.30
N ARG A 331 2.27 22.37 9.77
CA ARG A 331 2.16 21.96 8.37
C ARG A 331 1.92 23.15 7.46
N GLU A 332 2.54 23.09 6.29
CA GLU A 332 2.33 24.10 5.25
C GLU A 332 0.91 23.98 4.64
N CYS A 333 0.30 25.12 4.36
CA CYS A 333 -1.01 25.23 3.75
C CYS A 333 -1.03 26.37 2.72
N LYS A 334 -2.06 26.41 1.88
CA LYS A 334 -2.26 27.50 0.90
C LYS A 334 -3.39 28.43 1.33
N HIS A 335 -3.07 29.70 1.50
CA HIS A 335 -4.08 30.73 1.73
C HIS A 335 -4.87 31.01 0.46
N GLY A 336 -6.19 31.10 0.58
CA GLY A 336 -7.09 31.35 -0.56
C GLY A 336 -7.35 30.17 -1.49
N SER A 337 -6.84 28.95 -1.18
CA SER A 337 -7.23 27.73 -1.87
C SER A 337 -8.61 27.25 -1.41
N TYR A 338 -9.34 26.59 -2.31
CA TYR A 338 -10.62 25.90 -2.01
C TYR A 338 -10.45 24.37 -1.94
N GLU A 339 -9.22 23.88 -2.07
CA GLU A 339 -8.90 22.46 -2.03
C GLU A 339 -8.51 21.98 -0.62
N SER A 340 -8.16 20.72 -0.47
CA SER A 340 -7.76 20.13 0.81
C SER A 340 -6.50 20.76 1.43
N ASP A 341 -5.67 21.44 0.62
CA ASP A 341 -4.48 22.19 1.02
C ASP A 341 -4.79 23.58 1.60
N SER A 342 -6.06 24.00 1.58
CA SER A 342 -6.50 25.27 2.13
C SER A 342 -6.13 25.41 3.62
N CYS A 343 -5.59 26.58 4.01
CA CYS A 343 -5.31 26.87 5.42
C CYS A 343 -6.57 26.78 6.29
N ASP A 344 -7.74 27.16 5.77
CA ASP A 344 -9.00 27.10 6.51
C ASP A 344 -9.40 25.65 6.86
N LEU A 345 -9.17 24.71 5.94
CA LEU A 345 -9.50 23.31 6.13
C LEU A 345 -8.40 22.58 6.90
N LEU A 346 -7.14 22.72 6.47
CA LEU A 346 -6.02 21.96 7.03
C LEU A 346 -5.71 22.38 8.46
N CYS A 347 -5.73 23.69 8.77
CA CYS A 347 -5.38 24.18 10.09
C CYS A 347 -6.51 24.05 11.12
N CYS A 348 -7.65 23.45 10.74
CA CYS A 348 -8.76 23.15 11.66
C CYS A 348 -9.29 24.37 12.44
N GLY A 349 -9.27 25.54 11.82
CA GLY A 349 -9.75 26.80 12.45
C GLY A 349 -8.78 27.44 13.46
N ARG A 350 -7.59 26.87 13.69
CA ARG A 350 -6.58 27.48 14.60
C ARG A 350 -5.87 28.70 13.99
N GLY A 351 -6.06 28.95 12.69
CA GLY A 351 -5.33 29.96 11.95
C GLY A 351 -3.93 29.49 11.54
N PHE A 352 -3.21 30.39 10.89
CA PHE A 352 -1.88 30.12 10.33
C PHE A 352 -0.93 31.28 10.55
N ASN A 353 0.37 30.98 10.49
CA ASN A 353 1.44 31.98 10.48
C ASN A 353 1.92 32.13 9.03
N THR A 354 2.32 33.35 8.65
CA THR A 354 2.90 33.64 7.34
C THR A 354 4.33 34.04 7.52
N ARG A 355 5.24 33.43 6.75
CA ARG A 355 6.65 33.83 6.65
C ARG A 355 7.01 34.02 5.17
N ILE A 356 7.93 34.92 4.89
CA ILE A 356 8.48 35.08 3.54
C ILE A 356 9.75 34.23 3.47
N GLU A 357 9.82 33.37 2.45
CA GLU A 357 10.99 32.56 2.13
C GLU A 357 11.50 32.92 0.76
N THR A 358 12.79 33.22 0.67
CA THR A 358 13.46 33.43 -0.62
C THR A 358 13.77 32.06 -1.22
N ARG A 359 13.14 31.71 -2.33
CA ARG A 359 13.37 30.45 -3.06
C ARG A 359 14.09 30.71 -4.36
N THR A 360 15.13 29.92 -4.60
CA THR A 360 15.83 29.91 -5.89
C THR A 360 15.27 28.79 -6.74
N GLN A 361 14.72 29.13 -7.90
CA GLN A 361 14.18 28.16 -8.84
C GLN A 361 14.73 28.36 -10.25
N GLN A 362 14.76 27.29 -11.04
CA GLN A 362 15.13 27.38 -12.44
C GLN A 362 14.01 28.05 -13.23
N CYS A 363 14.34 29.10 -13.98
CA CYS A 363 13.40 29.87 -14.78
C CYS A 363 13.99 30.16 -16.17
N HIS A 364 13.17 30.69 -17.07
CA HIS A 364 13.57 31.07 -18.44
C HIS A 364 14.36 29.96 -19.17
N CYS A 365 13.94 28.71 -18.97
CA CYS A 365 14.60 27.56 -19.59
C CYS A 365 14.48 27.62 -21.10
N LYS A 366 15.62 27.59 -21.80
CA LYS A 366 15.71 27.54 -23.26
C LYS A 366 16.33 26.23 -23.69
N PHE A 367 15.68 25.56 -24.64
CA PHE A 367 16.26 24.39 -25.28
C PHE A 367 17.35 24.85 -26.27
N VAL A 368 18.58 24.43 -26.04
CA VAL A 368 19.70 24.63 -26.96
C VAL A 368 19.82 23.41 -27.85
N TRP A 369 19.82 23.62 -29.16
CA TRP A 369 19.87 22.55 -30.12
C TRP A 369 21.08 21.64 -29.88
N CYS A 370 20.82 20.36 -30.00
CA CYS A 370 21.57 19.20 -29.59
C CYS A 370 21.59 18.96 -28.06
N CYS A 371 20.35 18.81 -27.44
CA CYS A 371 20.15 18.01 -26.23
C CYS A 371 20.44 18.70 -24.86
N GLU A 372 20.59 20.03 -24.83
CA GLU A 372 20.83 20.77 -23.60
C GLU A 372 19.66 21.70 -23.29
N VAL A 373 19.22 21.72 -22.01
CA VAL A 373 18.28 22.73 -21.50
C VAL A 373 19.06 23.67 -20.60
N LYS A 374 19.20 24.95 -20.99
CA LYS A 374 19.82 26.01 -20.18
C LYS A 374 18.73 26.80 -19.48
N CYS A 375 18.76 26.80 -18.15
CA CYS A 375 17.86 27.59 -17.32
C CYS A 375 18.65 28.68 -16.58
N GLU A 376 18.03 29.83 -16.38
CA GLU A 376 18.48 30.86 -15.45
C GLU A 376 18.06 30.50 -14.04
N GLN A 377 18.74 31.00 -13.03
CA GLN A 377 18.30 30.90 -11.64
C GLN A 377 17.59 32.20 -11.27
N CYS A 378 16.28 32.09 -10.98
CA CYS A 378 15.50 33.20 -10.47
C CYS A 378 15.33 33.08 -8.96
N ILE A 379 15.41 34.20 -8.30
CA ILE A 379 15.18 34.35 -6.87
C ILE A 379 13.80 34.98 -6.72
N GLU A 380 12.91 34.31 -5.99
CA GLU A 380 11.53 34.76 -5.76
C GLU A 380 11.20 34.67 -4.27
N ASP A 381 10.61 35.73 -3.75
CA ASP A 381 10.12 35.74 -2.37
C ASP A 381 8.70 35.15 -2.35
N VAL A 382 8.57 33.99 -1.71
CA VAL A 382 7.30 33.24 -1.62
C VAL A 382 6.75 33.33 -0.20
N ALA A 383 5.49 33.70 -0.08
CA ALA A 383 4.78 33.64 1.20
C ALA A 383 4.42 32.18 1.54
N VAL A 384 5.03 31.65 2.60
CA VAL A 384 4.78 30.31 3.14
C VAL A 384 3.85 30.43 4.34
N HIS A 385 2.73 29.73 4.30
CA HIS A 385 1.75 29.71 5.39
C HIS A 385 1.85 28.39 6.14
N THR A 386 1.91 28.44 7.47
CA THR A 386 2.00 27.25 8.34
C THR A 386 0.93 27.28 9.41
N CYS A 387 0.26 26.15 9.64
CA CYS A 387 -0.78 26.03 10.67
C CYS A 387 -0.23 26.28 12.08
N LYS A 388 -0.98 27.00 12.91
CA LYS A 388 -0.69 27.20 14.33
C LYS A 388 -0.92 25.93 15.14
#